data_69594fcd182d622c2f4a8172c3e76224
#
_entry.id   69594fcd182d622c2f4a8172c3e76224
#
_cell.length_a   1.000
_cell.length_b   1.000
_cell.length_c   1.000
_cell.angle_alpha   90.00
_cell.angle_beta   90.00
_cell.angle_gamma   90.00
#
_symmetry.space_group_name_H-M   'P 1'
#
loop_
_entity.id
_entity.type
_entity.pdbx_description
1 polymer ?
#
loop_
_entity_poly.entity_id
_entity_poly.type
_entity_poly.pdbx_seq_one_letter_code
_entity_poly.pdbx_strand_id
1 'polypeptide(L)'
;ILMEKSEQNGLDMPYDMVEFMATHIKSSVRELESTIIRLLAYSSLSNCEIDFELVKKVVRERIGNGAPIDISATDIVKRVAEATKINEKDIVGSSRRRPIAEARQISVYLCREIMGTSLMDIGMHFGGRDHTTILHACRNIEKKIKTDKRIGYLVRSLQQDLTFSLI
;
A
#
# COMPACT_ATOMS: atom_id res chain seq x y z
N ILE A 1 12.90 22.58 -13.10
CA ILE A 1 13.85 22.05 -12.08
C ILE A 1 14.03 20.53 -12.24
N LEU A 2 12.97 19.71 -12.27
CA LEU A 2 13.11 18.25 -12.43
C LEU A 2 13.56 17.84 -13.84
N MET A 3 13.02 18.45 -14.88
CA MET A 3 13.45 18.20 -16.26
C MET A 3 14.91 18.60 -16.48
N GLU A 4 15.32 19.76 -16.02
CA GLU A 4 16.71 20.20 -16.08
C GLU A 4 17.68 19.26 -15.35
N LYS A 5 17.24 18.67 -14.23
CA LYS A 5 18.05 17.73 -13.46
C LYS A 5 18.07 16.31 -14.05
N SER A 6 17.03 15.87 -14.74
CA SER A 6 17.05 14.62 -15.50
C SER A 6 18.00 14.76 -16.71
N GLU A 7 17.95 15.87 -17.43
CA GLU A 7 18.87 16.19 -18.53
C GLU A 7 20.33 16.30 -18.06
N GLN A 8 20.59 16.95 -16.91
CA GLN A 8 21.93 17.04 -16.31
C GLN A 8 22.51 15.67 -15.92
N ASN A 9 21.66 14.69 -15.60
CA ASN A 9 22.06 13.32 -15.31
C ASN A 9 22.03 12.39 -16.54
N GLY A 10 21.81 12.93 -17.74
CA GLY A 10 21.80 12.17 -18.99
C GLY A 10 20.56 11.30 -19.18
N LEU A 11 19.47 11.61 -18.51
CA LEU A 11 18.19 10.93 -18.57
C LEU A 11 17.21 11.73 -19.41
N ASP A 12 16.88 11.19 -20.58
CA ASP A 12 15.76 11.67 -21.39
C ASP A 12 14.47 10.96 -20.91
N MET A 13 13.84 11.57 -19.88
CA MET A 13 12.61 11.00 -19.31
C MET A 13 11.38 11.70 -19.90
N PRO A 14 10.37 10.94 -20.37
CA PRO A 14 9.09 11.50 -20.78
C PRO A 14 8.45 12.34 -19.67
N TYR A 15 7.76 13.40 -20.08
CA TYR A 15 7.18 14.40 -19.17
C TYR A 15 6.20 13.77 -18.16
N ASP A 16 5.41 12.78 -18.57
CA ASP A 16 4.46 12.04 -17.75
C ASP A 16 5.13 11.29 -16.58
N MET A 17 6.33 10.75 -16.79
CA MET A 17 7.11 10.11 -15.73
C MET A 17 7.64 11.14 -14.72
N VAL A 18 8.09 12.29 -15.20
CA VAL A 18 8.57 13.39 -14.34
C VAL A 18 7.42 13.97 -13.52
N GLU A 19 6.26 14.18 -14.15
CA GLU A 19 5.05 14.66 -13.49
C GLU A 19 4.55 13.67 -12.44
N PHE A 20 4.57 12.37 -12.76
CA PHE A 20 4.22 11.32 -11.82
C PHE A 20 5.13 11.37 -10.58
N MET A 21 6.45 11.46 -10.75
CA MET A 21 7.38 11.56 -9.64
C MET A 21 7.16 12.83 -8.81
N ALA A 22 6.96 13.98 -9.46
CA ALA A 22 6.73 15.27 -8.78
C ALA A 22 5.43 15.29 -7.98
N THR A 23 4.40 14.60 -8.46
CA THR A 23 3.10 14.50 -7.80
C THR A 23 3.19 13.64 -6.52
N HIS A 24 4.03 12.62 -6.53
CA HIS A 24 4.10 11.61 -5.49
C HIS A 24 5.21 11.82 -4.47
N ILE A 25 6.29 12.51 -4.85
CA ILE A 25 7.41 12.84 -3.97
C ILE A 25 7.29 14.31 -3.56
N LYS A 26 6.49 14.60 -2.54
CA LYS A 26 6.20 15.97 -2.06
C LYS A 26 7.18 16.51 -1.03
N SER A 27 8.07 15.66 -0.51
CA SER A 27 8.86 15.98 0.67
C SER A 27 10.04 16.92 0.44
N SER A 28 10.79 16.81 -0.64
CA SER A 28 11.86 17.75 -1.00
C SER A 28 12.48 17.50 -2.38
N VAL A 29 13.13 18.50 -2.95
CA VAL A 29 13.91 18.40 -4.19
C VAL A 29 15.04 17.36 -4.05
N ARG A 30 15.66 17.24 -2.87
CA ARG A 30 16.68 16.21 -2.57
C ARG A 30 16.16 14.78 -2.71
N GLU A 31 14.93 14.56 -2.33
CA GLU A 31 14.30 13.23 -2.45
C GLU A 31 13.98 12.88 -3.90
N LEU A 32 13.59 13.87 -4.70
CA LEU A 32 13.42 13.71 -6.13
C LEU A 32 14.74 13.37 -6.82
N GLU A 33 15.83 14.09 -6.49
CA GLU A 33 17.19 13.80 -6.99
C GLU A 33 17.63 12.38 -6.61
N SER A 34 17.47 12.01 -5.36
CA SER A 34 17.82 10.67 -4.88
C SER A 34 17.00 9.57 -5.58
N THR A 35 15.75 9.85 -5.98
CA THR A 35 14.92 8.92 -6.73
C THR A 35 15.41 8.75 -8.17
N ILE A 36 15.83 9.85 -8.82
CA ILE A 36 16.43 9.81 -10.16
C ILE A 36 17.74 9.01 -10.14
N ILE A 37 18.61 9.23 -9.16
CA ILE A 37 19.86 8.47 -9.01
C ILE A 37 19.55 6.97 -8.82
N ARG A 38 18.52 6.63 -8.07
CA ARG A 38 18.10 5.25 -7.84
C ARG A 38 17.54 4.60 -9.11
N LEU A 39 16.77 5.34 -9.91
CA LEU A 39 16.30 4.88 -11.23
C LEU A 39 17.47 4.58 -12.17
N LEU A 40 18.47 5.46 -12.21
CA LEU A 40 19.70 5.25 -12.99
C LEU A 40 20.46 4.00 -12.53
N ALA A 41 20.61 3.82 -11.22
CA ALA A 41 21.26 2.64 -10.67
C ALA A 41 20.53 1.34 -11.04
N TYR A 42 19.18 1.32 -10.93
CA TYR A 42 18.38 0.17 -11.35
C TYR A 42 18.51 -0.13 -12.84
N SER A 43 18.40 0.90 -13.70
CA SER A 43 18.55 0.78 -15.14
C SER A 43 19.93 0.21 -15.51
N SER A 44 20.98 0.74 -14.89
CA SER A 44 22.37 0.31 -15.15
C SER A 44 22.62 -1.13 -14.65
N LEU A 45 22.14 -1.50 -13.47
CA LEU A 45 22.35 -2.84 -12.90
C LEU A 45 21.55 -3.91 -13.60
N SER A 46 20.34 -3.59 -14.05
CA SER A 46 19.43 -4.53 -14.70
C SER A 46 19.54 -4.50 -16.22
N ASN A 47 20.35 -3.58 -16.76
CA ASN A 47 20.51 -3.32 -18.19
C ASN A 47 19.16 -3.18 -18.92
N CYS A 48 18.22 -2.46 -18.30
CA CYS A 48 16.88 -2.20 -18.82
C CYS A 48 16.66 -0.69 -19.00
N GLU A 49 15.82 -0.33 -19.97
CA GLU A 49 15.38 1.05 -20.16
C GLU A 49 14.51 1.49 -18.97
N ILE A 50 14.52 2.80 -18.70
CA ILE A 50 13.65 3.37 -17.66
C ILE A 50 12.27 3.53 -18.27
N ASP A 51 11.41 2.58 -17.95
CA ASP A 51 9.99 2.60 -18.28
C ASP A 51 9.11 3.10 -17.11
N PHE A 52 7.84 3.31 -17.38
CA PHE A 52 6.90 3.79 -16.39
C PHE A 52 6.70 2.81 -15.22
N GLU A 53 6.86 1.50 -15.45
CA GLU A 53 6.76 0.48 -14.43
C GLU A 53 7.95 0.52 -13.46
N LEU A 54 9.16 0.77 -13.98
CA LEU A 54 10.34 0.97 -13.14
C LEU A 54 10.22 2.24 -12.30
N VAL A 55 9.71 3.33 -12.87
CA VAL A 55 9.45 4.59 -12.13
C VAL A 55 8.44 4.33 -11.01
N LYS A 56 7.33 3.68 -11.29
CA LYS A 56 6.34 3.29 -10.28
C LYS A 56 6.95 2.44 -9.19
N LYS A 57 7.76 1.44 -9.54
CA LYS A 57 8.43 0.56 -8.58
C LYS A 57 9.33 1.34 -7.64
N VAL A 58 10.20 2.21 -8.16
CA VAL A 58 11.16 2.98 -7.35
C VAL A 58 10.46 4.02 -6.47
N VAL A 59 9.45 4.72 -7.00
CA VAL A 59 8.62 5.64 -6.23
C VAL A 59 7.90 4.89 -5.10
N ARG A 60 7.38 3.72 -5.38
CA ARG A 60 6.70 2.81 -4.44
C ARG A 60 7.60 2.38 -3.29
N GLU A 61 8.80 1.89 -3.60
CA GLU A 61 9.78 1.48 -2.58
C GLU A 61 10.16 2.63 -1.64
N ARG A 62 10.12 3.86 -2.17
CA ARG A 62 10.46 5.04 -1.40
C ARG A 62 9.31 5.52 -0.51
N ILE A 63 8.08 5.54 -1.02
CA ILE A 63 6.88 5.93 -0.27
C ILE A 63 6.63 4.91 0.86
N GLY A 64 6.83 3.63 0.60
CA GLY A 64 6.72 2.57 1.62
C GLY A 64 7.70 2.71 2.79
N ASN A 65 8.76 3.49 2.62
CA ASN A 65 9.82 3.66 3.63
C ASN A 65 9.75 4.97 4.42
N GLY A 66 8.79 5.87 4.22
CA GLY A 66 8.85 7.12 4.97
C GLY A 66 7.81 8.22 4.81
N ALA A 67 6.82 8.09 3.94
CA ALA A 67 5.70 9.05 3.93
C ALA A 67 4.55 8.51 4.79
N PRO A 68 3.89 9.34 5.62
CA PRO A 68 2.64 8.93 6.25
C PRO A 68 1.64 8.69 5.11
N ILE A 69 1.29 7.45 4.91
CA ILE A 69 0.22 7.06 4.01
C ILE A 69 -1.06 7.47 4.74
N ASP A 70 -1.73 8.50 4.25
CA ASP A 70 -2.98 9.01 4.84
C ASP A 70 -4.17 8.12 4.41
N ILE A 71 -4.01 6.80 4.69
CA ILE A 71 -5.05 5.79 4.48
C ILE A 71 -5.86 5.67 5.76
N SER A 72 -7.15 5.89 5.66
CA SER A 72 -8.06 5.62 6.76
C SER A 72 -8.47 4.14 6.81
N ALA A 73 -8.90 3.69 7.99
CA ALA A 73 -9.49 2.35 8.13
C ALA A 73 -10.72 2.16 7.23
N THR A 74 -11.46 3.25 6.96
CA THR A 74 -12.62 3.24 6.05
C THR A 74 -12.19 2.94 4.60
N ASP A 75 -11.08 3.52 4.14
CA ASP A 75 -10.56 3.25 2.78
C ASP A 75 -10.14 1.78 2.63
N ILE A 76 -9.51 1.23 3.67
CA ILE A 76 -9.12 -0.19 3.70
C ILE A 76 -10.37 -1.09 3.65
N VAL A 77 -11.37 -0.81 4.47
CA VAL A 77 -12.62 -1.57 4.48
C VAL A 77 -13.32 -1.51 3.13
N LYS A 78 -13.38 -0.33 2.51
CA LYS A 78 -13.96 -0.14 1.18
C LYS A 78 -13.26 -1.00 0.13
N ARG A 79 -11.94 -1.01 0.09
CA ARG A 79 -11.16 -1.83 -0.86
C ARG A 79 -11.36 -3.33 -0.64
N VAL A 80 -11.39 -3.77 0.62
CA VAL A 80 -11.69 -5.18 0.94
C VAL A 80 -13.11 -5.54 0.52
N ALA A 81 -14.09 -4.65 0.74
CA ALA A 81 -15.47 -4.83 0.35
C ALA A 81 -15.61 -5.02 -1.17
N GLU A 82 -14.97 -4.16 -1.96
CA GLU A 82 -14.93 -4.25 -3.42
C GLU A 82 -14.31 -5.59 -3.89
N ALA A 83 -13.17 -5.97 -3.34
CA ALA A 83 -12.45 -7.19 -3.72
C ALA A 83 -13.18 -8.48 -3.31
N THR A 84 -13.87 -8.49 -2.18
CA THR A 84 -14.59 -9.66 -1.64
C THR A 84 -16.06 -9.68 -2.03
N LYS A 85 -16.60 -8.59 -2.59
CA LYS A 85 -18.02 -8.36 -2.88
C LYS A 85 -18.91 -8.48 -1.63
N ILE A 86 -18.39 -8.09 -0.49
CA ILE A 86 -19.07 -8.06 0.81
C ILE A 86 -19.32 -6.60 1.19
N ASN A 87 -20.50 -6.31 1.73
CA ASN A 87 -20.85 -4.95 2.11
C ASN A 87 -19.96 -4.44 3.26
N GLU A 88 -19.52 -3.18 3.18
CA GLU A 88 -18.69 -2.53 4.20
C GLU A 88 -19.31 -2.60 5.61
N LYS A 89 -20.63 -2.39 5.71
CA LYS A 89 -21.37 -2.46 6.98
C LYS A 89 -21.30 -3.85 7.61
N ASP A 90 -21.30 -4.91 6.80
CA ASP A 90 -21.17 -6.28 7.28
C ASP A 90 -19.74 -6.58 7.76
N ILE A 91 -18.73 -6.04 7.06
CA ILE A 91 -17.32 -6.18 7.45
C ILE A 91 -17.08 -5.57 8.84
N VAL A 92 -17.56 -4.37 9.06
CA VAL A 92 -17.41 -3.65 10.35
C VAL A 92 -18.37 -4.21 11.42
N GLY A 93 -19.51 -4.76 11.01
CA GLY A 93 -20.58 -5.23 11.89
C GLY A 93 -20.26 -6.50 12.68
N SER A 94 -21.30 -7.04 13.32
CA SER A 94 -21.20 -8.19 14.23
C SER A 94 -21.37 -9.56 13.57
N SER A 95 -21.61 -9.61 12.26
CA SER A 95 -21.85 -10.86 11.54
C SER A 95 -20.72 -11.87 11.74
N ARG A 96 -21.09 -13.13 12.04
CA ARG A 96 -20.16 -14.27 12.24
C ARG A 96 -20.10 -15.21 11.04
N ARG A 97 -20.77 -14.87 9.92
CA ARG A 97 -20.70 -15.69 8.71
C ARG A 97 -19.25 -15.75 8.21
N ARG A 98 -18.81 -16.96 7.86
CA ARG A 98 -17.39 -17.24 7.54
C ARG A 98 -16.79 -16.28 6.50
N PRO A 99 -17.43 -15.98 5.36
CA PRO A 99 -16.87 -15.03 4.38
C PRO A 99 -16.72 -13.61 4.95
N ILE A 100 -17.70 -13.15 5.72
CA ILE A 100 -17.69 -11.82 6.34
C ILE A 100 -16.62 -11.73 7.43
N ALA A 101 -16.50 -12.76 8.25
CA ALA A 101 -15.47 -12.84 9.28
C ALA A 101 -14.05 -12.85 8.68
N GLU A 102 -13.86 -13.54 7.55
CA GLU A 102 -12.59 -13.58 6.83
C GLU A 102 -12.26 -12.19 6.23
N ALA A 103 -13.21 -11.53 5.55
CA ALA A 103 -13.03 -10.18 5.03
C ALA A 103 -12.71 -9.17 6.14
N ARG A 104 -13.38 -9.27 7.28
CA ARG A 104 -13.08 -8.47 8.48
C ARG A 104 -11.66 -8.69 8.98
N GLN A 105 -11.22 -9.94 9.11
CA GLN A 105 -9.87 -10.26 9.57
C GLN A 105 -8.81 -9.72 8.59
N ILE A 106 -9.04 -9.79 7.29
CA ILE A 106 -8.18 -9.19 6.26
C ILE A 106 -8.12 -7.67 6.44
N SER A 107 -9.27 -7.00 6.62
CA SER A 107 -9.32 -5.55 6.84
C SER A 107 -8.55 -5.14 8.09
N VAL A 108 -8.74 -5.85 9.20
CA VAL A 108 -8.02 -5.63 10.47
C VAL A 108 -6.51 -5.78 10.28
N TYR A 109 -6.08 -6.83 9.61
CA TYR A 109 -4.67 -7.08 9.32
C TYR A 109 -4.06 -5.95 8.47
N LEU A 110 -4.75 -5.53 7.41
CA LEU A 110 -4.30 -4.43 6.55
C LEU A 110 -4.24 -3.09 7.31
N CYS A 111 -5.22 -2.80 8.18
CA CYS A 111 -5.18 -1.61 9.03
C CYS A 111 -3.91 -1.60 9.89
N ARG A 112 -3.57 -2.73 10.50
CA ARG A 112 -2.36 -2.83 11.32
C ARG A 112 -1.08 -2.65 10.53
N GLU A 113 -0.96 -3.32 9.38
CA GLU A 113 0.25 -3.33 8.56
C GLU A 113 0.49 -1.99 7.84
N ILE A 114 -0.59 -1.35 7.37
CA ILE A 114 -0.49 -0.14 6.55
C ILE A 114 -0.51 1.13 7.41
N MET A 115 -1.44 1.21 8.36
CA MET A 115 -1.63 2.40 9.18
C MET A 115 -0.70 2.42 10.40
N GLY A 116 -0.23 1.27 10.89
CA GLY A 116 0.55 1.18 12.11
C GLY A 116 -0.16 1.65 13.38
N THR A 117 -1.49 1.75 13.33
CA THR A 117 -2.32 2.20 14.48
C THR A 117 -2.40 1.13 15.56
N SER A 118 -2.78 1.55 16.78
CA SER A 118 -2.91 0.66 17.92
C SER A 118 -4.03 -0.38 17.71
N LEU A 119 -3.88 -1.56 18.33
CA LEU A 119 -4.91 -2.60 18.28
C LEU A 119 -6.24 -2.12 18.89
N MET A 120 -6.17 -1.19 19.85
CA MET A 120 -7.33 -0.59 20.48
C MET A 120 -8.09 0.31 19.49
N ASP A 121 -7.40 1.17 18.76
CA ASP A 121 -8.00 2.07 17.76
C ASP A 121 -8.64 1.28 16.63
N ILE A 122 -7.94 0.24 16.15
CA ILE A 122 -8.51 -0.68 15.17
C ILE A 122 -9.78 -1.34 15.72
N GLY A 123 -9.74 -1.84 16.97
CA GLY A 123 -10.89 -2.44 17.63
C GLY A 123 -12.10 -1.53 17.70
N MET A 124 -11.89 -0.25 18.02
CA MET A 124 -12.96 0.76 18.05
C MET A 124 -13.60 0.93 16.66
N HIS A 125 -12.82 0.95 15.60
CA HIS A 125 -13.32 1.06 14.23
C HIS A 125 -14.16 -0.16 13.80
N PHE A 126 -13.79 -1.35 14.26
CA PHE A 126 -14.49 -2.61 13.95
C PHE A 126 -15.54 -3.00 15.01
N GLY A 127 -16.36 -2.04 15.44
CA GLY A 127 -17.52 -2.28 16.31
C GLY A 127 -17.18 -2.46 17.80
N GLY A 128 -16.12 -1.81 18.28
CA GLY A 128 -15.72 -1.84 19.69
C GLY A 128 -15.14 -3.18 20.13
N ARG A 129 -14.44 -3.87 19.23
CA ARG A 129 -13.79 -5.15 19.55
C ARG A 129 -12.56 -4.94 20.40
N ASP A 130 -12.36 -5.83 21.35
CA ASP A 130 -11.20 -5.74 22.22
C ASP A 130 -9.89 -6.08 21.47
N HIS A 131 -8.78 -5.56 22.01
CA HIS A 131 -7.46 -5.72 21.41
C HIS A 131 -7.01 -7.17 21.22
N THR A 132 -7.47 -8.10 22.07
CA THR A 132 -7.13 -9.52 21.95
C THR A 132 -7.80 -10.14 20.74
N THR A 133 -9.04 -9.76 20.44
CA THR A 133 -9.77 -10.17 19.24
C THR A 133 -9.06 -9.64 17.98
N ILE A 134 -8.60 -8.40 17.99
CA ILE A 134 -7.86 -7.81 16.88
C ILE A 134 -6.51 -8.49 16.68
N LEU A 135 -5.78 -8.74 17.74
CA LEU A 135 -4.50 -9.45 17.69
C LEU A 135 -4.66 -10.88 17.13
N HIS A 136 -5.72 -11.58 17.58
CA HIS A 136 -6.02 -12.92 17.08
C HIS A 136 -6.36 -12.91 15.59
N ALA A 137 -7.12 -11.91 15.12
CA ALA A 137 -7.44 -11.74 13.70
C ALA A 137 -6.16 -11.53 12.86
N CYS A 138 -5.23 -10.69 13.30
CA CYS A 138 -3.95 -10.47 12.64
C CYS A 138 -3.14 -11.77 12.53
N ARG A 139 -2.94 -12.49 13.64
CA ARG A 139 -2.20 -13.75 13.67
C ARG A 139 -2.83 -14.82 12.76
N ASN A 140 -4.16 -14.87 12.71
CA ASN A 140 -4.86 -15.79 11.84
C ASN A 140 -4.60 -15.51 10.36
N ILE A 141 -4.62 -14.24 9.95
CA ILE A 141 -4.31 -13.85 8.56
C ILE A 141 -2.83 -14.07 8.25
N GLU A 142 -1.90 -13.74 9.14
CA GLU A 142 -0.46 -14.03 8.97
C GLU A 142 -0.22 -15.51 8.69
N LYS A 143 -0.90 -16.40 9.41
CA LYS A 143 -0.84 -17.84 9.18
C LYS A 143 -1.44 -18.22 7.82
N LYS A 144 -2.62 -17.68 7.49
CA LYS A 144 -3.33 -17.97 6.24
C LYS A 144 -2.56 -17.50 5.01
N ILE A 145 -1.87 -16.36 5.06
CA ILE A 145 -1.03 -15.87 3.97
C ILE A 145 0.03 -16.92 3.56
N LYS A 146 0.53 -17.68 4.53
CA LYS A 146 1.55 -18.73 4.29
C LYS A 146 0.95 -20.06 3.82
N THR A 147 -0.28 -20.37 4.21
CA THR A 147 -0.90 -21.70 4.00
C THR A 147 -1.97 -21.69 2.90
N ASP A 148 -2.58 -20.55 2.62
CA ASP A 148 -3.65 -20.40 1.62
C ASP A 148 -3.19 -19.41 0.53
N LYS A 149 -2.89 -19.94 -0.66
CA LYS A 149 -2.44 -19.15 -1.81
C LYS A 149 -3.46 -18.08 -2.23
N ARG A 150 -4.75 -18.36 -2.10
CA ARG A 150 -5.85 -17.43 -2.44
C ARG A 150 -5.81 -16.21 -1.53
N ILE A 151 -5.71 -16.42 -0.23
CA ILE A 151 -5.64 -15.33 0.76
C ILE A 151 -4.32 -14.58 0.62
N GLY A 152 -3.22 -15.29 0.44
CA GLY A 152 -1.90 -14.67 0.23
C GLY A 152 -1.86 -13.77 -1.01
N TYR A 153 -2.49 -14.18 -2.11
CA TYR A 153 -2.61 -13.35 -3.32
C TYR A 153 -3.52 -12.15 -3.08
N LEU A 154 -4.70 -12.36 -2.49
CA LEU A 154 -5.67 -11.30 -2.21
C LEU A 154 -5.08 -10.21 -1.31
N VAL A 155 -4.42 -10.59 -0.22
CA VAL A 155 -3.81 -9.62 0.72
C VAL A 155 -2.70 -8.83 0.04
N ARG A 156 -1.83 -9.47 -0.75
CA ARG A 156 -0.76 -8.77 -1.48
C ARG A 156 -1.31 -7.81 -2.53
N SER A 157 -2.33 -8.23 -3.29
CA SER A 157 -3.00 -7.37 -4.25
C SER A 157 -3.62 -6.14 -3.58
N LEU A 158 -4.34 -6.34 -2.47
CA LEU A 158 -4.93 -5.24 -1.70
C LEU A 158 -3.89 -4.30 -1.10
N GLN A 159 -2.77 -4.82 -0.58
CA GLN A 159 -1.67 -3.98 -0.10
C GLN A 159 -1.10 -3.11 -1.22
N GLN A 160 -0.91 -3.69 -2.40
CA GLN A 160 -0.46 -2.95 -3.57
C GLN A 160 -1.47 -1.89 -3.98
N ASP A 161 -2.72 -2.24 -4.14
CA ASP A 161 -3.78 -1.31 -4.54
C ASP A 161 -3.95 -0.17 -3.55
N LEU A 162 -3.94 -0.44 -2.25
CA LEU A 162 -4.04 0.56 -1.20
C LEU A 162 -2.84 1.49 -1.18
N THR A 163 -1.65 0.97 -1.37
CA THR A 163 -0.43 1.77 -1.47
C THR A 163 -0.40 2.61 -2.75
N PHE A 164 -1.11 2.19 -3.83
CA PHE A 164 -1.15 2.90 -5.12
C PHE A 164 -2.33 3.83 -5.31
N SER A 165 -3.50 3.49 -4.77
CA SER A 165 -4.73 4.26 -5.00
C SER A 165 -4.74 5.60 -4.28
N LEU A 166 -3.75 5.85 -3.44
CA LEU A 166 -3.50 7.14 -2.80
C LEU A 166 -2.39 7.90 -3.53
N ILE A 167 -1.89 7.31 -4.52
CA ILE A 167 -1.05 7.84 -5.54
C ILE A 167 -1.91 7.94 -6.81
#